data_608bef78589f0b43b18048fe3396f799
#
_entry.id   608bef78589f0b43b18048fe3396f799
#
_cell.length_a   1.000
_cell.length_b   1.000
_cell.length_c   1.000
_cell.angle_alpha   90.00
_cell.angle_beta   90.00
_cell.angle_gamma   90.00
#
_symmetry.space_group_name_H-M   'P 1'
#
loop_
_entity.id
_entity.type
_entity.pdbx_description
1 polymer ?
#
loop_
_entity_poly.entity_id
_entity_poly.type
_entity_poly.pdbx_seq_one_letter_code
_entity_poly.pdbx_strand_id
1 'polypeptide(L)'
;MDKEQLKNPWKGLNFYTEGEIIYGRKAEIQSLSQYIFNNTQTVLYGRSGIGKTSILNAGIFPKARLEGMIPVCIRLKHDDVDNYIWQVRAAIKDSGLKMKSILPAIDGHTNESLWEFMHRHEFYNEDGESRVPLLVFDQFEEIFTLQKNENTKREFFKQLGNLLND
;
A
#
# COMPACT_ATOMS: atom_id res chain seq x y z
N MET A 1 17.74 35.25 16.27
CA MET A 1 16.87 35.03 15.07
C MET A 1 17.52 33.93 14.27
N ASP A 2 17.12 32.71 14.53
CA ASP A 2 17.60 31.53 13.80
C ASP A 2 17.08 31.59 12.37
N LYS A 3 18.02 31.61 11.43
CA LYS A 3 17.71 31.41 10.02
C LYS A 3 17.29 29.94 9.86
N GLU A 4 15.98 29.64 9.97
CA GLU A 4 15.43 28.43 9.38
C GLU A 4 15.91 28.40 7.92
N GLN A 5 16.79 27.45 7.64
CA GLN A 5 17.21 27.18 6.28
C GLN A 5 15.94 26.86 5.48
N LEU A 6 15.52 27.81 4.66
CA LEU A 6 14.49 27.58 3.64
C LEU A 6 14.98 26.38 2.80
N LYS A 7 14.53 25.19 3.16
CA LYS A 7 14.79 23.99 2.36
C LYS A 7 14.24 24.28 0.97
N ASN A 8 15.09 24.17 -0.04
CA ASN A 8 14.69 24.33 -1.43
C ASN A 8 13.48 23.41 -1.72
N PRO A 9 12.30 23.96 -2.05
CA PRO A 9 11.11 23.15 -2.32
C PRO A 9 11.21 22.36 -3.62
N TRP A 10 12.22 22.64 -4.45
CA TRP A 10 12.42 21.97 -5.73
C TRP A 10 13.40 20.82 -5.60
N LYS A 11 12.88 19.58 -5.60
CA LYS A 11 13.69 18.36 -5.48
C LYS A 11 14.21 17.82 -6.81
N GLY A 12 13.94 18.50 -7.92
CA GLY A 12 14.28 18.00 -9.25
C GLY A 12 13.54 16.69 -9.56
N LEU A 13 14.27 15.61 -9.83
CA LEU A 13 13.71 14.28 -10.13
C LEU A 13 13.40 13.44 -8.88
N ASN A 14 13.74 13.93 -7.68
CA ASN A 14 13.48 13.18 -6.46
C ASN A 14 12.04 13.39 -6.01
N PHE A 15 11.42 12.32 -5.48
CA PHE A 15 10.09 12.41 -4.89
C PHE A 15 10.16 12.95 -3.46
N TYR A 16 9.04 13.53 -3.02
CA TYR A 16 8.87 13.96 -1.62
C TYR A 16 8.68 12.73 -0.74
N THR A 17 9.29 12.77 0.44
CA THR A 17 9.18 11.73 1.46
C THR A 17 8.22 12.13 2.57
N GLU A 18 7.86 11.22 3.44
CA GLU A 18 7.01 11.47 4.60
C GLU A 18 7.62 12.55 5.50
N GLY A 19 6.80 13.48 5.99
CA GLY A 19 7.22 14.63 6.78
C GLY A 19 7.64 15.87 5.97
N GLU A 20 7.68 15.80 4.65
CA GLU A 20 7.98 16.94 3.80
C GLU A 20 6.71 17.65 3.31
N ILE A 21 6.79 18.97 3.13
CA ILE A 21 5.65 19.77 2.69
C ILE A 21 5.62 19.82 1.16
N ILE A 22 4.50 19.39 0.57
CA ILE A 22 4.24 19.57 -0.87
C ILE A 22 3.44 20.85 -1.06
N TYR A 23 4.02 21.81 -1.76
CA TYR A 23 3.37 23.06 -2.10
C TYR A 23 2.46 22.90 -3.33
N GLY A 24 1.32 23.61 -3.33
CA GLY A 24 0.41 23.69 -4.47
C GLY A 24 -0.45 22.45 -4.73
N ARG A 25 -0.38 21.41 -3.88
CA ARG A 25 -1.12 20.13 -4.05
C ARG A 25 -2.16 19.85 -2.98
N LYS A 26 -2.53 20.88 -2.21
CA LYS A 26 -3.45 20.72 -1.07
C LYS A 26 -4.83 20.17 -1.51
N ALA A 27 -5.38 20.68 -2.60
CA ALA A 27 -6.68 20.27 -3.11
C ALA A 27 -6.68 18.81 -3.57
N GLU A 28 -5.64 18.42 -4.33
CA GLU A 28 -5.49 17.04 -4.80
C GLU A 28 -5.30 16.06 -3.64
N ILE A 29 -4.47 16.41 -2.64
CA ILE A 29 -4.27 15.60 -1.44
C ILE A 29 -5.58 15.45 -0.68
N GLN A 30 -6.36 16.52 -0.53
CA GLN A 30 -7.64 16.48 0.17
C GLN A 30 -8.64 15.58 -0.56
N SER A 31 -8.81 15.75 -1.87
CA SER A 31 -9.71 14.92 -2.67
C SER A 31 -9.28 13.46 -2.65
N LEU A 32 -7.99 13.17 -2.84
CA LEU A 32 -7.47 11.81 -2.83
C LEU A 32 -7.65 11.16 -1.44
N SER A 33 -7.44 11.90 -0.35
CA SER A 33 -7.70 11.40 1.00
C SER A 33 -9.16 10.98 1.17
N GLN A 34 -10.11 11.80 0.70
CA GLN A 34 -11.53 11.47 0.75
C GLN A 34 -11.86 10.20 -0.04
N TYR A 35 -11.27 10.03 -1.23
CA TYR A 35 -11.47 8.79 -2.00
C TYR A 35 -10.92 7.57 -1.28
N ILE A 36 -9.71 7.64 -0.75
CA ILE A 36 -9.05 6.50 -0.07
C ILE A 36 -9.79 6.12 1.21
N PHE A 37 -10.23 7.09 2.01
CA PHE A 37 -10.83 6.79 3.31
C PHE A 37 -12.33 6.43 3.24
N ASN A 38 -12.99 6.72 2.13
CA ASN A 38 -14.41 6.40 1.95
C ASN A 38 -14.67 5.24 0.97
N ASN A 39 -13.64 4.64 0.39
CA ASN A 39 -13.81 3.54 -0.55
C ASN A 39 -12.84 2.41 -0.24
N THR A 40 -13.29 1.18 -0.45
CA THR A 40 -12.48 -0.02 -0.30
C THR A 40 -11.32 -0.05 -1.29
N GLN A 41 -11.51 0.54 -2.47
CA GLN A 41 -10.53 0.60 -3.54
C GLN A 41 -10.46 1.99 -4.16
N THR A 42 -9.25 2.46 -4.41
CA THR A 42 -9.00 3.71 -5.14
C THR A 42 -7.90 3.48 -6.19
N VAL A 43 -8.13 3.94 -7.41
CA VAL A 43 -7.13 3.88 -8.49
C VAL A 43 -6.57 5.27 -8.75
N LEU A 44 -5.27 5.45 -8.49
CA LEU A 44 -4.53 6.67 -8.80
C LEU A 44 -3.75 6.49 -10.10
N TYR A 45 -4.18 7.15 -11.15
CA TYR A 45 -3.52 7.09 -12.46
C TYR A 45 -3.07 8.47 -12.94
N GLY A 46 -2.11 8.50 -13.85
CA GLY A 46 -1.58 9.74 -14.44
C GLY A 46 -0.21 9.52 -15.08
N ARG A 47 0.24 10.49 -15.85
CA ARG A 47 1.53 10.44 -16.53
C ARG A 47 2.68 10.21 -15.54
N SER A 48 3.75 9.57 -16.01
CA SER A 48 4.99 9.47 -15.23
C SER A 48 5.51 10.87 -14.90
N GLY A 49 6.11 11.04 -13.72
CA GLY A 49 6.67 12.33 -13.28
C GLY A 49 5.66 13.37 -12.78
N ILE A 50 4.33 13.12 -12.84
CA ILE A 50 3.32 14.08 -12.33
C ILE A 50 3.31 14.21 -10.79
N GLY A 51 4.09 13.41 -10.09
CA GLY A 51 4.22 13.46 -8.63
C GLY A 51 3.29 12.53 -7.85
N LYS A 52 2.78 11.45 -8.47
CA LYS A 52 1.92 10.45 -7.77
C LYS A 52 2.56 9.93 -6.49
N THR A 53 3.80 9.45 -6.57
CA THR A 53 4.54 8.93 -5.42
C THR A 53 4.78 9.99 -4.35
N SER A 54 5.06 11.23 -4.76
CA SER A 54 5.23 12.36 -3.83
C SER A 54 3.94 12.68 -3.08
N ILE A 55 2.79 12.70 -3.79
CA ILE A 55 1.48 12.94 -3.16
C ILE A 55 1.15 11.82 -2.17
N LEU A 56 1.44 10.56 -2.51
CA LEU A 56 1.24 9.44 -1.60
C LEU A 56 2.12 9.58 -0.37
N ASN A 57 3.44 9.69 -0.54
CA ASN A 57 4.40 9.68 0.56
C ASN A 57 4.22 10.87 1.51
N ALA A 58 4.20 12.10 0.97
CA ALA A 58 4.18 13.29 1.82
C ALA A 58 2.77 13.84 2.09
N GLY A 59 1.77 13.44 1.29
CA GLY A 59 0.40 13.91 1.45
C GLY A 59 -0.54 12.90 2.10
N ILE A 60 -0.57 11.67 1.60
CA ILE A 60 -1.56 10.67 1.98
C ILE A 60 -1.09 9.81 3.15
N PHE A 61 0.13 9.29 3.13
CA PHE A 61 0.61 8.35 4.15
C PHE A 61 0.60 8.94 5.58
N PRO A 62 1.01 10.20 5.82
CA PRO A 62 0.87 10.80 7.13
C PRO A 62 -0.59 10.87 7.61
N LYS A 63 -1.53 11.18 6.72
CA LYS A 63 -2.96 11.21 7.03
C LYS A 63 -3.52 9.81 7.30
N ALA A 64 -3.14 8.81 6.48
CA ALA A 64 -3.54 7.42 6.69
C ALA A 64 -3.12 6.92 8.09
N ARG A 65 -1.91 7.27 8.52
CA ARG A 65 -1.43 6.91 9.87
C ARG A 65 -2.26 7.56 10.98
N LEU A 66 -2.70 8.80 10.79
CA LEU A 66 -3.59 9.48 11.75
C LEU A 66 -4.97 8.81 11.81
N GLU A 67 -5.45 8.25 10.69
CA GLU A 67 -6.70 7.49 10.60
C GLU A 67 -6.54 6.01 11.02
N GLY A 68 -5.40 5.64 11.62
CA GLY A 68 -5.17 4.27 12.10
C GLY A 68 -4.75 3.27 11.02
N MET A 69 -4.41 3.73 9.82
CA MET A 69 -3.94 2.87 8.73
C MET A 69 -2.42 2.88 8.63
N ILE A 70 -1.83 1.76 8.24
CA ILE A 70 -0.40 1.68 7.93
C ILE A 70 -0.22 1.43 6.43
N PRO A 71 0.37 2.37 5.69
CA PRO A 71 0.67 2.17 4.27
C PRO A 71 1.66 1.02 4.06
N VAL A 72 1.27 0.06 3.23
CA VAL A 72 2.08 -1.08 2.81
C VAL A 72 2.32 -0.95 1.31
N CYS A 73 3.50 -0.45 0.94
CA CYS A 73 3.86 -0.27 -0.47
C CYS A 73 4.32 -1.60 -1.07
N ILE A 74 3.68 -2.00 -2.16
CA ILE A 74 3.88 -3.27 -2.82
C ILE A 74 4.25 -2.99 -4.27
N ARG A 75 5.44 -3.41 -4.68
CA ARG A 75 5.82 -3.50 -6.08
C ARG A 75 5.97 -4.97 -6.44
N LEU A 76 5.07 -5.46 -7.28
CA LEU A 76 5.06 -6.86 -7.68
C LEU A 76 6.27 -7.17 -8.58
N LYS A 77 6.92 -8.30 -8.29
CA LYS A 77 7.94 -8.89 -9.17
C LYS A 77 7.24 -9.89 -10.09
N HIS A 78 7.64 -9.92 -11.34
CA HIS A 78 6.96 -10.68 -12.41
C HIS A 78 7.76 -11.88 -12.89
N ASP A 79 8.77 -12.29 -12.15
CA ASP A 79 9.51 -13.54 -12.37
C ASP A 79 8.63 -14.76 -12.01
N ASP A 80 8.83 -15.86 -12.70
CA ASP A 80 7.97 -17.06 -12.63
C ASP A 80 8.01 -17.80 -11.26
N VAL A 81 8.82 -17.32 -10.31
CA VAL A 81 9.12 -18.03 -9.06
C VAL A 81 8.20 -17.60 -7.92
N ASP A 82 7.72 -16.35 -7.92
CA ASP A 82 7.00 -15.78 -6.78
C ASP A 82 5.49 -15.61 -7.03
N ASN A 83 4.70 -16.33 -6.25
CA ASN A 83 3.27 -16.10 -6.18
C ASN A 83 2.98 -14.67 -5.65
N TYR A 84 2.15 -13.91 -6.34
CA TYR A 84 1.78 -12.54 -5.96
C TYR A 84 1.16 -12.45 -4.56
N ILE A 85 0.40 -13.47 -4.15
CA ILE A 85 -0.20 -13.54 -2.82
C ILE A 85 0.90 -13.59 -1.76
N TRP A 86 1.93 -14.39 -2.00
CA TRP A 86 3.09 -14.45 -1.12
C TRP A 86 3.81 -13.10 -1.03
N GLN A 87 3.99 -12.41 -2.15
CA GLN A 87 4.62 -11.08 -2.19
C GLN A 87 3.82 -10.05 -1.37
N VAL A 88 2.48 -10.04 -1.50
CA VAL A 88 1.61 -9.17 -0.69
C VAL A 88 1.74 -9.48 0.80
N ARG A 89 1.67 -10.76 1.17
CA ARG A 89 1.84 -11.20 2.57
C ARG A 89 3.21 -10.86 3.13
N ALA A 90 4.26 -11.02 2.34
CA ALA A 90 5.62 -10.63 2.71
C ALA A 90 5.71 -9.11 2.95
N ALA A 91 5.18 -8.29 2.04
CA ALA A 91 5.15 -6.85 2.19
C ALA A 91 4.41 -6.40 3.46
N ILE A 92 3.29 -7.05 3.81
CA ILE A 92 2.59 -6.78 5.07
C ILE A 92 3.48 -7.13 6.28
N LYS A 93 4.16 -8.27 6.27
CA LYS A 93 5.08 -8.67 7.33
C LYS A 93 6.26 -7.70 7.47
N ASP A 94 6.78 -7.20 6.36
CA ASP A 94 7.93 -6.30 6.31
C ASP A 94 7.57 -4.82 6.59
N SER A 95 6.27 -4.50 6.68
CA SER A 95 5.80 -3.12 6.90
C SER A 95 6.01 -2.58 8.31
N GLY A 96 6.50 -3.40 9.24
CA GLY A 96 6.60 -3.07 10.66
C GLY A 96 5.31 -3.31 11.46
N LEU A 97 4.24 -3.78 10.81
CA LEU A 97 3.03 -4.21 11.49
C LEU A 97 3.28 -5.50 12.29
N LYS A 98 2.91 -5.48 13.55
CA LYS A 98 2.81 -6.69 14.38
C LYS A 98 1.50 -7.40 14.08
N MET A 99 1.54 -8.71 13.98
CA MET A 99 0.37 -9.53 13.67
C MET A 99 0.10 -10.49 14.80
N LYS A 100 -1.17 -10.58 15.19
CA LYS A 100 -1.64 -11.58 16.15
C LYS A 100 -2.70 -12.43 15.48
N SER A 101 -2.47 -13.74 15.42
CA SER A 101 -3.47 -14.66 14.91
C SER A 101 -4.63 -14.78 15.90
N ILE A 102 -5.85 -14.52 15.43
CA ILE A 102 -7.08 -14.64 16.21
C ILE A 102 -7.82 -15.96 15.94
N LEU A 103 -7.44 -16.65 14.87
CA LEU A 103 -7.97 -17.98 14.53
C LEU A 103 -6.83 -18.98 14.48
N PRO A 104 -7.04 -20.23 14.89
CA PRO A 104 -6.04 -21.28 14.76
C PRO A 104 -5.66 -21.47 13.29
N ALA A 105 -4.38 -21.75 13.03
CA ALA A 105 -3.97 -22.21 11.72
C ALA A 105 -4.70 -23.53 11.44
N ILE A 106 -5.38 -23.61 10.31
CA ILE A 106 -5.92 -24.88 9.84
C ILE A 106 -4.72 -25.69 9.34
N ASP A 107 -4.50 -26.90 9.85
CA ASP A 107 -3.32 -27.72 9.57
C ASP A 107 -3.04 -27.84 8.06
N GLY A 108 -1.79 -27.56 7.65
CA GLY A 108 -1.32 -27.77 6.29
C GLY A 108 -1.30 -26.55 5.35
N HIS A 109 -1.52 -25.33 5.83
CA HIS A 109 -1.69 -24.15 4.98
C HIS A 109 -0.40 -23.55 4.41
N THR A 110 0.11 -24.17 3.37
CA THR A 110 0.98 -23.52 2.38
C THR A 110 0.17 -22.63 1.41
N ASN A 111 -1.16 -22.82 1.30
CA ASN A 111 -2.05 -22.20 0.30
C ASN A 111 -3.14 -21.28 0.89
N GLU A 112 -2.88 -20.65 2.03
CA GLU A 112 -3.80 -19.67 2.61
C GLU A 112 -4.06 -18.51 1.62
N SER A 113 -5.33 -18.21 1.35
CA SER A 113 -5.74 -17.10 0.51
C SER A 113 -5.40 -15.74 1.15
N LEU A 114 -5.39 -14.67 0.35
CA LEU A 114 -5.19 -13.33 0.88
C LEU A 114 -6.33 -12.92 1.83
N TRP A 115 -7.55 -13.29 1.49
CA TRP A 115 -8.73 -13.07 2.34
C TRP A 115 -8.57 -13.75 3.70
N GLU A 116 -8.27 -15.06 3.73
CA GLU A 116 -8.04 -15.81 4.97
C GLU A 116 -6.91 -15.20 5.80
N PHE A 117 -5.81 -14.81 5.15
CA PHE A 117 -4.69 -14.17 5.82
C PHE A 117 -5.11 -12.88 6.51
N MET A 118 -5.86 -11.99 5.82
CA MET A 118 -6.30 -10.72 6.36
C MET A 118 -7.28 -10.90 7.52
N HIS A 119 -8.21 -11.86 7.42
CA HIS A 119 -9.24 -12.12 8.45
C HIS A 119 -8.75 -12.95 9.65
N ARG A 120 -7.66 -13.69 9.47
CA ARG A 120 -7.06 -14.45 10.56
C ARG A 120 -6.16 -13.62 11.45
N HIS A 121 -5.74 -12.44 11.02
CA HIS A 121 -4.81 -11.63 11.78
C HIS A 121 -5.42 -10.29 12.18
N GLU A 122 -5.20 -9.92 13.42
CA GLU A 122 -5.26 -8.53 13.87
C GLU A 122 -3.88 -7.90 13.71
N PHE A 123 -3.88 -6.62 13.31
CA PHE A 123 -2.65 -5.87 13.04
C PHE A 123 -2.49 -4.75 14.06
N TYR A 124 -1.26 -4.53 14.50
CA TYR A 124 -0.91 -3.56 15.53
C TYR A 124 0.36 -2.79 15.14
N ASN A 125 0.48 -1.56 15.64
CA ASN A 125 1.77 -0.86 15.63
C ASN A 125 2.69 -1.35 16.76
N GLU A 126 3.86 -0.73 16.90
CA GLU A 126 4.84 -1.07 17.96
C GLU A 126 4.29 -0.80 19.35
N ASP A 127 3.41 0.18 19.51
CA ASP A 127 2.78 0.57 20.79
C ASP A 127 1.60 -0.33 21.17
N GLY A 128 1.25 -1.31 20.33
CA GLY A 128 0.14 -2.24 20.56
C GLY A 128 -1.23 -1.68 20.20
N GLU A 129 -1.30 -0.54 19.51
CA GLU A 129 -2.56 0.01 19.01
C GLU A 129 -2.98 -0.71 17.73
N SER A 130 -4.27 -1.03 17.62
CA SER A 130 -4.84 -1.67 16.42
C SER A 130 -4.67 -0.79 15.19
N ARG A 131 -4.29 -1.42 14.09
CA ARG A 131 -4.05 -0.76 12.79
C ARG A 131 -4.64 -1.57 11.64
N VAL A 132 -4.95 -0.86 10.55
CA VAL A 132 -5.43 -1.48 9.30
C VAL A 132 -4.35 -1.32 8.23
N PRO A 133 -3.92 -2.39 7.55
CA PRO A 133 -3.01 -2.28 6.41
C PRO A 133 -3.69 -1.53 5.24
N LEU A 134 -3.08 -0.45 4.77
CA LEU A 134 -3.45 0.21 3.52
C LEU A 134 -2.53 -0.31 2.41
N LEU A 135 -3.02 -1.28 1.63
CA LEU A 135 -2.24 -1.88 0.54
C LEU A 135 -2.10 -0.90 -0.62
N VAL A 136 -0.88 -0.55 -0.98
CA VAL A 136 -0.57 0.40 -2.06
C VAL A 136 0.28 -0.30 -3.11
N PHE A 137 -0.34 -0.65 -4.23
CA PHE A 137 0.34 -1.26 -5.36
C PHE A 137 0.96 -0.19 -6.25
N ASP A 138 2.29 -0.15 -6.33
CA ASP A 138 3.02 0.74 -7.23
C ASP A 138 3.29 0.04 -8.57
N GLN A 139 3.10 0.77 -9.65
CA GLN A 139 3.25 0.27 -11.03
C GLN A 139 2.41 -1.00 -11.30
N PHE A 140 1.19 -1.03 -10.77
CA PHE A 140 0.30 -2.19 -10.89
C PHE A 140 0.01 -2.61 -12.34
N GLU A 141 0.09 -1.66 -13.27
CA GLU A 141 -0.06 -1.91 -14.72
C GLU A 141 0.99 -2.86 -15.28
N GLU A 142 2.14 -3.02 -14.64
CA GLU A 142 3.20 -3.95 -15.07
C GLU A 142 2.72 -5.41 -15.08
N ILE A 143 1.72 -5.77 -14.27
CA ILE A 143 1.14 -7.11 -14.25
C ILE A 143 0.55 -7.51 -15.62
N PHE A 144 0.03 -6.53 -16.38
CA PHE A 144 -0.56 -6.79 -17.69
C PHE A 144 0.48 -6.96 -18.81
N THR A 145 1.66 -6.37 -18.63
CA THR A 145 2.69 -6.33 -19.66
C THR A 145 3.85 -7.28 -19.38
N LEU A 146 4.21 -7.49 -18.12
CA LEU A 146 5.38 -8.28 -17.74
C LEU A 146 5.02 -9.72 -17.34
N GLN A 147 3.87 -9.94 -16.69
CA GLN A 147 3.47 -11.30 -16.33
C GLN A 147 2.90 -12.05 -17.54
N LYS A 148 3.58 -13.15 -17.92
CA LYS A 148 3.20 -13.97 -19.08
C LYS A 148 2.21 -15.09 -18.72
N ASN A 149 2.16 -15.51 -17.46
CA ASN A 149 1.30 -16.59 -17.02
C ASN A 149 -0.11 -16.08 -16.70
N GLU A 150 -1.07 -16.37 -17.57
CA GLU A 150 -2.47 -15.95 -17.42
C GLU A 150 -3.14 -16.56 -16.18
N ASN A 151 -2.77 -17.78 -15.78
CA ASN A 151 -3.34 -18.41 -14.58
C ASN A 151 -2.88 -17.68 -13.31
N THR A 152 -1.62 -17.26 -13.25
CA THR A 152 -1.08 -16.46 -12.13
C THR A 152 -1.81 -15.13 -12.02
N LYS A 153 -2.04 -14.44 -13.15
CA LYS A 153 -2.83 -13.19 -13.17
C LYS A 153 -4.26 -13.42 -12.69
N ARG A 154 -4.94 -14.42 -13.26
CA ARG A 154 -6.33 -14.75 -12.92
C ARG A 154 -6.50 -15.07 -11.45
N GLU A 155 -5.61 -15.89 -10.88
CA GLU A 155 -5.67 -16.25 -9.47
C GLU A 155 -5.46 -15.01 -8.59
N PHE A 156 -4.50 -14.16 -8.92
CA PHE A 156 -4.26 -12.94 -8.16
C PHE A 156 -5.46 -11.99 -8.18
N PHE A 157 -6.06 -11.74 -9.36
CA PHE A 157 -7.25 -10.89 -9.46
C PHE A 157 -8.46 -11.49 -8.75
N LYS A 158 -8.61 -12.81 -8.76
CA LYS A 158 -9.65 -13.51 -7.98
C LYS A 158 -9.45 -13.28 -6.47
N GLN A 159 -8.24 -13.41 -5.98
CA GLN A 159 -7.89 -13.18 -4.57
C GLN A 159 -8.13 -11.72 -4.15
N LEU A 160 -7.73 -10.75 -4.98
CA LEU A 160 -8.04 -9.34 -4.74
C LEU A 160 -9.55 -9.09 -4.77
N GLY A 161 -10.28 -9.67 -5.72
CA GLY A 161 -11.72 -9.56 -5.82
C GLY A 161 -12.43 -10.09 -4.57
N ASN A 162 -11.98 -11.22 -4.03
CA ASN A 162 -12.53 -11.76 -2.79
C ASN A 162 -12.30 -10.81 -1.61
N LEU A 163 -11.14 -10.17 -1.54
CA LEU A 163 -10.82 -9.21 -0.47
C LEU A 163 -11.63 -7.90 -0.56
N LEU A 164 -12.06 -7.50 -1.76
CA LEU A 164 -12.79 -6.25 -1.99
C LEU A 164 -14.31 -6.40 -1.87
N ASN A 165 -14.85 -7.62 -1.91
CA ASN A 165 -16.30 -7.89 -1.90
C ASN A 165 -16.82 -8.37 -0.53
N ASP A 166 -16.11 -8.07 0.53
CA ASP A 166 -16.43 -8.50 1.89
C ASP A 166 -17.36 -7.51 2.65
#